data_c82d6857f9e3bb794ebb13cabf9dff46
#
_entry.id   c82d6857f9e3bb794ebb13cabf9dff46
#
_cell.length_a   1.000
_cell.length_b   1.000
_cell.length_c   1.000
_cell.angle_alpha   90.00
_cell.angle_beta   90.00
_cell.angle_gamma   90.00
#
_symmetry.space_group_name_H-M   'P 1'
#
loop_
_entity.id
_entity.type
_entity.pdbx_description
1 polymer ?
#
loop_
_entity_poly.entity_id
_entity_poly.type
_entity_poly.pdbx_seq_one_letter_code
_entity_poly.pdbx_strand_id
1 'polypeptide(L)'
;MNYQNVTDLPNNNTVFLVWAFKKNITKKLLKSTFEKVCGLVGNLNNSVANRFPEGRASVTIGISHSAWLALGLSKPLPKELKDFQPIKGSKHTAVATKGDLHFHIRAHNQSLAYDMAAAISEVMQPIADCIVNVQGF
;
A
#
# COMPACT_ATOMS: atom_id res chain seq x y z
N MET A 1 -9.88 -18.45 -0.73
CA MET A 1 -8.72 -17.55 -0.61
C MET A 1 -9.11 -16.23 -1.30
N ASN A 2 -9.15 -15.12 -0.55
CA ASN A 2 -9.51 -13.83 -1.13
C ASN A 2 -8.23 -13.19 -1.72
N TYR A 3 -8.23 -12.97 -3.03
CA TYR A 3 -7.15 -12.28 -3.73
C TYR A 3 -7.41 -10.77 -3.74
N GLN A 4 -6.35 -9.97 -3.72
CA GLN A 4 -6.47 -8.55 -4.00
C GLN A 4 -6.82 -8.34 -5.47
N ASN A 5 -7.80 -7.47 -5.74
CA ASN A 5 -8.17 -7.12 -7.11
C ASN A 5 -7.24 -6.03 -7.65
N VAL A 6 -6.05 -6.43 -8.07
CA VAL A 6 -5.02 -5.50 -8.57
C VAL A 6 -5.38 -4.93 -9.94
N THR A 7 -6.11 -5.71 -10.74
CA THR A 7 -6.47 -5.38 -12.14
C THR A 7 -7.86 -4.77 -12.27
N ASP A 8 -8.45 -4.30 -11.17
CA ASP A 8 -9.76 -3.66 -11.21
C ASP A 8 -9.76 -2.41 -12.10
N LEU A 9 -10.95 -2.10 -12.64
CA LEU A 9 -11.12 -0.95 -13.53
C LEU A 9 -10.67 0.35 -12.84
N PRO A 10 -10.12 1.31 -13.60
CA PRO A 10 -9.78 2.62 -13.09
C PRO A 10 -11.03 3.32 -12.55
N ASN A 11 -10.82 4.16 -11.56
CA ASN A 11 -11.87 4.94 -10.91
C ASN A 11 -11.57 6.44 -11.03
N ASN A 12 -12.57 7.27 -10.76
CA ASN A 12 -12.44 8.72 -10.95
C ASN A 12 -11.46 9.37 -9.97
N ASN A 13 -11.29 8.77 -8.78
CA ASN A 13 -10.36 9.28 -7.78
C ASN A 13 -9.44 8.15 -7.31
N THR A 14 -8.19 8.49 -7.12
CA THR A 14 -7.19 7.57 -6.62
C THR A 14 -6.27 8.25 -5.62
N VAL A 15 -5.77 7.48 -4.65
CA VAL A 15 -4.72 7.93 -3.73
C VAL A 15 -3.60 6.89 -3.75
N PHE A 16 -2.39 7.36 -3.96
CA PHE A 16 -1.17 6.56 -3.87
C PHE A 16 -0.43 6.94 -2.61
N LEU A 17 -0.26 5.99 -1.70
CA LEU A 17 0.54 6.15 -0.50
C LEU A 17 1.75 5.23 -0.58
N VAL A 18 2.92 5.75 -0.29
CA VAL A 18 4.12 4.94 -0.07
C VAL A 18 4.68 5.24 1.31
N TRP A 19 4.94 4.19 2.06
CA TRP A 19 5.42 4.25 3.44
C TRP A 19 6.78 3.60 3.58
N ALA A 20 7.68 4.26 4.31
CA ALA A 20 9.00 3.74 4.66
C ALA A 20 9.04 3.43 6.15
N PHE A 21 9.48 2.23 6.53
CA PHE A 21 9.58 1.83 7.93
C PHE A 21 10.58 2.72 8.68
N LYS A 22 10.19 3.16 9.87
CA LYS A 22 11.05 3.91 10.76
C LYS A 22 12.22 3.06 11.25
N LYS A 23 13.34 3.72 11.51
CA LYS A 23 14.48 3.06 12.17
C LYS A 23 14.11 2.69 13.61
N ASN A 24 14.73 1.64 14.13
CA ASN A 24 14.57 1.20 15.53
C ASN A 24 13.18 0.69 15.92
N ILE A 25 12.37 0.26 14.95
CA ILE A 25 11.11 -0.44 15.22
C ILE A 25 11.40 -1.91 15.53
N THR A 26 10.80 -2.42 16.61
CA THR A 26 10.93 -3.85 16.92
C THR A 26 10.19 -4.71 15.89
N LYS A 27 10.76 -5.87 15.57
CA LYS A 27 10.14 -6.81 14.64
C LYS A 27 8.73 -7.23 15.07
N LYS A 28 8.50 -7.31 16.38
CA LYS A 28 7.19 -7.64 16.97
C LYS A 28 6.16 -6.55 16.61
N LEU A 29 6.50 -5.28 16.85
CA LEU A 29 5.61 -4.15 16.55
C LEU A 29 5.35 -4.03 15.06
N LEU A 30 6.40 -4.20 14.24
CA LEU A 30 6.31 -4.17 12.78
C LEU A 30 5.31 -5.21 12.28
N LYS A 31 5.44 -6.47 12.72
CA LYS A 31 4.55 -7.56 12.33
C LYS A 31 3.11 -7.33 12.80
N SER A 32 2.92 -7.01 14.07
CA SER A 32 1.56 -6.81 14.61
C SER A 32 0.84 -5.64 13.95
N THR A 33 1.56 -4.57 13.59
CA THR A 33 0.97 -3.45 12.86
C THR A 33 0.68 -3.81 11.40
N PHE A 34 1.55 -4.58 10.76
CA PHE A 34 1.30 -5.08 9.40
C PHE A 34 0.06 -5.98 9.36
N GLU A 35 -0.12 -6.88 10.33
CA GLU A 35 -1.33 -7.70 10.46
C GLU A 35 -2.59 -6.84 10.64
N LYS A 36 -2.51 -5.79 11.48
CA LYS A 36 -3.62 -4.83 11.67
C LYS A 36 -3.98 -4.12 10.36
N VAL A 37 -2.99 -3.63 9.63
CA VAL A 37 -3.28 -2.91 8.38
C VAL A 37 -3.82 -3.84 7.30
N CYS A 38 -3.37 -5.09 7.21
CA CYS A 38 -3.95 -6.09 6.31
C CYS A 38 -5.42 -6.37 6.67
N GLY A 39 -5.72 -6.52 7.95
CA GLY A 39 -7.10 -6.67 8.44
C GLY A 39 -7.96 -5.45 8.16
N LEU A 40 -7.43 -4.25 8.38
CA LEU A 40 -8.11 -2.99 8.06
C LEU A 40 -8.45 -2.90 6.57
N VAL A 41 -7.49 -3.18 5.68
CA VAL A 41 -7.70 -3.15 4.23
C VAL A 41 -8.79 -4.15 3.80
N GLY A 42 -8.76 -5.36 4.35
CA GLY A 42 -9.82 -6.34 4.13
C GLY A 42 -11.20 -5.83 4.57
N ASN A 43 -11.27 -5.23 5.75
CA ASN A 43 -12.51 -4.67 6.29
C ASN A 43 -12.99 -3.45 5.47
N LEU A 44 -12.10 -2.56 5.06
CA LEU A 44 -12.45 -1.42 4.22
C LEU A 44 -13.05 -1.88 2.89
N ASN A 45 -12.37 -2.80 2.20
CA ASN A 45 -12.88 -3.34 0.92
C ASN A 45 -14.27 -3.98 1.09
N ASN A 46 -14.47 -4.78 2.12
CA ASN A 46 -15.76 -5.42 2.37
C ASN A 46 -16.85 -4.41 2.78
N SER A 47 -16.53 -3.49 3.68
CA SER A 47 -17.49 -2.50 4.17
C SER A 47 -17.95 -1.56 3.08
N VAL A 48 -17.02 -1.12 2.23
CA VAL A 48 -17.36 -0.22 1.12
C VAL A 48 -18.18 -0.94 0.07
N ALA A 49 -17.81 -2.17 -0.29
CA ALA A 49 -18.58 -2.96 -1.25
C ALA A 49 -20.03 -3.20 -0.79
N ASN A 50 -20.24 -3.36 0.51
CA ASN A 50 -21.57 -3.63 1.07
C ASN A 50 -22.40 -2.38 1.36
N ARG A 51 -21.75 -1.30 1.84
CA ARG A 51 -22.47 -0.09 2.29
C ARG A 51 -22.56 0.99 1.22
N PHE A 52 -21.58 1.05 0.33
CA PHE A 52 -21.45 2.07 -0.71
C PHE A 52 -21.06 1.42 -2.05
N PRO A 53 -21.87 0.48 -2.57
CA PRO A 53 -21.54 -0.25 -3.81
C PRO A 53 -21.34 0.68 -5.01
N GLU A 54 -22.04 1.81 -5.05
CA GLU A 54 -21.88 2.86 -6.05
C GLU A 54 -20.54 3.57 -5.98
N GLY A 55 -19.90 3.56 -4.80
CA GLY A 55 -18.58 4.16 -4.59
C GLY A 55 -17.44 3.39 -5.25
N ARG A 56 -17.65 2.12 -5.60
CA ARG A 56 -16.68 1.23 -6.27
C ARG A 56 -15.27 1.35 -5.69
N ALA A 57 -15.18 1.51 -4.36
CA ALA A 57 -13.90 1.75 -3.75
C ALA A 57 -13.16 0.45 -3.44
N SER A 58 -11.85 0.51 -3.62
CA SER A 58 -10.95 -0.60 -3.31
C SER A 58 -9.57 -0.12 -2.91
N VAL A 59 -8.91 -0.91 -2.09
CA VAL A 59 -7.50 -0.72 -1.70
C VAL A 59 -6.72 -1.97 -2.04
N THR A 60 -5.54 -1.79 -2.63
CA THR A 60 -4.55 -2.85 -2.79
C THR A 60 -3.27 -2.49 -2.04
N ILE A 61 -2.61 -3.50 -1.44
CA ILE A 61 -1.34 -3.37 -0.75
C ILE A 61 -0.24 -3.92 -1.64
N GLY A 62 0.79 -3.12 -1.88
CA GLY A 62 2.06 -3.55 -2.45
C GLY A 62 3.11 -3.67 -1.35
N ILE A 63 3.97 -4.67 -1.44
CA ILE A 63 5.04 -4.95 -0.49
C ILE A 63 6.36 -5.00 -1.25
N SER A 64 7.36 -4.22 -0.82
CA SER A 64 8.68 -4.26 -1.42
C SER A 64 9.47 -5.50 -1.00
N HIS A 65 10.55 -5.80 -1.72
CA HIS A 65 11.49 -6.86 -1.35
C HIS A 65 12.06 -6.67 0.06
N SER A 66 12.53 -5.46 0.37
CA SER A 66 13.07 -5.13 1.69
C SER A 66 12.03 -5.29 2.81
N ALA A 67 10.80 -4.86 2.58
CA ALA A 67 9.70 -5.02 3.54
C ALA A 67 9.34 -6.50 3.75
N TRP A 68 9.32 -7.31 2.69
CA TRP A 68 9.09 -8.75 2.81
C TRP A 68 10.08 -9.42 3.77
N LEU A 69 11.36 -9.08 3.63
CA LEU A 69 12.41 -9.60 4.51
C LEU A 69 12.30 -9.07 5.95
N ALA A 70 12.05 -7.76 6.11
CA ALA A 70 11.91 -7.14 7.43
C ALA A 70 10.73 -7.72 8.23
N LEU A 71 9.60 -7.95 7.55
CA LEU A 71 8.41 -8.58 8.11
C LEU A 71 8.61 -10.09 8.35
N GLY A 72 9.58 -10.71 7.70
CA GLY A 72 9.82 -12.15 7.77
C GLY A 72 8.63 -12.95 7.24
N LEU A 73 8.10 -12.54 6.09
CA LEU A 73 7.01 -13.22 5.43
C LEU A 73 7.46 -14.60 4.88
N SER A 74 6.49 -15.37 4.38
CA SER A 74 6.70 -16.77 3.98
C SER A 74 7.84 -16.98 2.97
N LYS A 75 8.48 -18.13 3.08
CA LYS A 75 9.45 -18.61 2.08
C LYS A 75 8.80 -19.70 1.21
N PRO A 76 9.22 -19.83 -0.06
CA PRO A 76 10.25 -19.05 -0.73
C PRO A 76 9.80 -17.63 -1.09
N LEU A 77 10.76 -16.72 -1.19
CA LEU A 77 10.55 -15.37 -1.72
C LEU A 77 10.04 -15.46 -3.16
N PRO A 78 9.04 -14.66 -3.57
CA PRO A 78 8.60 -14.61 -4.97
C PRO A 78 9.79 -14.30 -5.89
N LYS A 79 9.99 -15.10 -6.96
CA LYS A 79 11.15 -15.01 -7.84
C LYS A 79 11.40 -13.61 -8.41
N GLU A 80 10.31 -12.93 -8.76
CA GLU A 80 10.38 -11.62 -9.43
C GLU A 80 10.32 -10.45 -8.42
N LEU A 81 10.19 -10.73 -7.13
CA LEU A 81 10.23 -9.68 -6.10
C LEU A 81 11.68 -9.30 -5.83
N LYS A 82 12.16 -8.28 -6.53
CA LYS A 82 13.51 -7.73 -6.45
C LYS A 82 13.45 -6.23 -6.26
N ASP A 83 14.50 -5.67 -5.65
CA ASP A 83 14.63 -4.21 -5.57
C ASP A 83 14.85 -3.64 -6.98
N PHE A 84 14.09 -2.60 -7.32
CA PHE A 84 14.28 -1.89 -8.59
C PHE A 84 15.68 -1.28 -8.61
N GLN A 85 16.38 -1.46 -9.72
CA GLN A 85 17.68 -0.85 -9.95
C GLN A 85 17.54 0.37 -10.84
N PRO A 86 18.31 1.46 -10.59
CA PRO A 86 18.25 2.64 -11.45
C PRO A 86 18.56 2.29 -12.90
N ILE A 87 17.77 2.81 -13.82
CA ILE A 87 17.97 2.62 -15.26
C ILE A 87 18.47 3.93 -15.85
N LYS A 88 19.72 3.93 -16.31
CA LYS A 88 20.34 5.09 -16.93
C LYS A 88 19.99 5.13 -18.42
N GLY A 89 19.26 6.16 -18.84
CA GLY A 89 19.04 6.49 -20.25
C GLY A 89 20.05 7.50 -20.75
N SER A 90 19.94 7.89 -22.04
CA SER A 90 20.82 8.87 -22.67
C SER A 90 20.66 10.29 -22.12
N LYS A 91 19.44 10.69 -21.72
CA LYS A 91 19.10 12.03 -21.23
C LYS A 91 18.61 12.02 -19.79
N HIS A 92 17.94 10.95 -19.34
CA HIS A 92 17.31 10.83 -18.04
C HIS A 92 17.69 9.51 -17.38
N THR A 93 17.59 9.49 -16.05
CA THR A 93 17.76 8.28 -15.26
C THR A 93 16.47 7.99 -14.49
N ALA A 94 15.93 6.79 -14.66
CA ALA A 94 14.87 6.29 -13.78
C ALA A 94 15.51 5.91 -12.45
N VAL A 95 15.28 6.71 -11.42
CA VAL A 95 15.87 6.49 -10.10
C VAL A 95 15.12 5.42 -9.32
N ALA A 96 15.81 4.67 -8.47
CA ALA A 96 15.21 3.75 -7.51
C ALA A 96 14.90 4.51 -6.22
N THR A 97 13.62 4.72 -5.93
CA THR A 97 13.17 5.36 -4.68
C THR A 97 12.78 4.28 -3.68
N LYS A 98 13.24 4.42 -2.44
CA LYS A 98 12.88 3.49 -1.36
C LYS A 98 11.40 3.63 -1.01
N GLY A 99 10.79 2.49 -0.69
CA GLY A 99 9.45 2.40 -0.12
C GLY A 99 9.24 0.97 0.35
N ASP A 100 8.60 0.79 1.49
CA ASP A 100 8.38 -0.53 2.09
C ASP A 100 6.97 -1.04 1.78
N LEU A 101 5.95 -0.23 2.02
CA LEU A 101 4.57 -0.56 1.71
C LEU A 101 3.97 0.51 0.79
N HIS A 102 3.18 0.05 -0.17
CA HIS A 102 2.42 0.88 -1.08
C HIS A 102 0.93 0.57 -0.94
N PHE A 103 0.09 1.60 -0.90
CA PHE A 103 -1.35 1.47 -0.95
C PHE A 103 -1.87 2.21 -2.18
N HIS A 104 -2.58 1.48 -3.02
CA HIS A 104 -3.31 2.05 -4.13
C HIS A 104 -4.80 2.04 -3.79
N ILE A 105 -5.34 3.19 -3.51
CA ILE A 105 -6.74 3.42 -3.15
C ILE A 105 -7.45 3.96 -4.39
N ARG A 106 -8.59 3.41 -4.71
CA ARG A 106 -9.44 3.82 -5.83
C ARG A 106 -10.87 3.99 -5.33
N ALA A 107 -11.55 5.07 -5.74
CA ALA A 107 -12.94 5.31 -5.40
C ALA A 107 -13.63 6.18 -6.44
N HIS A 108 -14.96 6.04 -6.54
CA HIS A 108 -15.77 6.89 -7.41
C HIS A 108 -15.81 8.34 -6.91
N ASN A 109 -15.77 8.55 -5.60
CA ASN A 109 -15.72 9.88 -5.00
C ASN A 109 -14.47 10.11 -4.15
N GLN A 110 -14.07 11.38 -4.06
CA GLN A 110 -12.85 11.80 -3.39
C GLN A 110 -12.92 11.63 -1.86
N SER A 111 -14.07 11.89 -1.25
CA SER A 111 -14.24 11.78 0.21
C SER A 111 -14.01 10.35 0.68
N LEU A 112 -14.53 9.37 -0.04
CA LEU A 112 -14.34 7.96 0.27
C LEU A 112 -12.87 7.53 0.12
N ALA A 113 -12.20 7.99 -0.94
CA ALA A 113 -10.77 7.73 -1.13
C ALA A 113 -9.93 8.36 0.01
N TYR A 114 -10.29 9.57 0.42
CA TYR A 114 -9.65 10.26 1.54
C TYR A 114 -9.84 9.54 2.87
N ASP A 115 -11.08 9.14 3.20
CA ASP A 115 -11.38 8.43 4.45
C ASP A 115 -10.63 7.10 4.55
N MET A 116 -10.55 6.36 3.46
CA MET A 116 -9.77 5.12 3.39
C MET A 116 -8.26 5.39 3.59
N ALA A 117 -7.73 6.43 2.97
CA ALA A 117 -6.33 6.83 3.11
C ALA A 117 -6.02 7.29 4.55
N ALA A 118 -6.92 8.05 5.17
CA ALA A 118 -6.78 8.52 6.55
C ALA A 118 -6.75 7.34 7.54
N ALA A 119 -7.69 6.39 7.40
CA ALA A 119 -7.74 5.20 8.26
C ALA A 119 -6.46 4.35 8.15
N ILE A 120 -5.93 4.16 6.95
CA ILE A 120 -4.67 3.44 6.74
C ILE A 120 -3.51 4.21 7.37
N SER A 121 -3.47 5.53 7.18
CA SER A 121 -2.41 6.39 7.71
C SER A 121 -2.34 6.35 9.23
N GLU A 122 -3.48 6.36 9.92
CA GLU A 122 -3.54 6.25 11.38
C GLU A 122 -2.87 4.97 11.89
N VAL A 123 -3.11 3.85 11.23
CA VAL A 123 -2.49 2.56 11.61
C VAL A 123 -1.01 2.52 11.26
N MET A 124 -0.58 3.17 10.18
CA MET A 124 0.79 3.13 9.69
C MET A 124 1.75 4.07 10.43
N GLN A 125 1.28 5.25 10.88
CA GLN A 125 2.10 6.28 11.52
C GLN A 125 3.03 5.80 12.65
N PRO A 126 2.63 4.86 13.53
CA PRO A 126 3.51 4.39 14.58
C PRO A 126 4.79 3.69 14.09
N ILE A 127 4.75 3.06 12.93
CA ILE A 127 5.85 2.21 12.42
C ILE A 127 6.55 2.74 11.17
N ALA A 128 5.94 3.70 10.48
CA ALA A 128 6.44 4.17 9.19
C ALA A 128 6.17 5.66 8.98
N ASP A 129 6.93 6.25 8.08
CA ASP A 129 6.73 7.62 7.59
C ASP A 129 6.15 7.56 6.18
N CYS A 130 5.14 8.38 5.93
CA CYS A 130 4.56 8.51 4.59
C CYS A 130 5.50 9.35 3.72
N ILE A 131 6.13 8.72 2.74
CA ILE A 131 7.09 9.37 1.85
C ILE A 131 6.49 9.79 0.50
N VAL A 132 5.34 9.22 0.15
CA VAL A 132 4.54 9.63 -1.01
C VAL A 132 3.08 9.64 -0.61
N ASN A 133 2.41 10.75 -0.88
CA ASN A 133 0.96 10.91 -0.79
C ASN A 133 0.51 11.73 -2.01
N VAL A 134 0.01 11.05 -3.02
CA VAL A 134 -0.40 11.65 -4.28
C VAL A 134 -1.85 11.31 -4.56
N GLN A 135 -2.62 12.31 -4.93
CA GLN A 135 -4.00 12.17 -5.37
C GLN A 135 -4.08 12.30 -6.89
N GLY A 136 -4.85 11.41 -7.51
CA GLY A 136 -5.17 11.43 -8.93
C GLY A 136 -6.68 11.56 -9.16
N PHE A 137 -7.04 12.18 -10.25
CA PHE A 137 -8.44 12.40 -10.65
C PHE A 137 -8.55 12.52 -12.18
#